data_e3980737231716e97bddf4c1b8e5c00b
#
_entry.id   e3980737231716e97bddf4c1b8e5c00b
#
_cell.length_a   1.000
_cell.length_b   1.000
_cell.length_c   1.000
_cell.angle_alpha   90.00
_cell.angle_beta   90.00
_cell.angle_gamma   90.00
#
_symmetry.space_group_name_H-M   'P 1'
#
loop_
_entity.id
_entity.type
_entity.pdbx_description
1 polymer ?
#
loop_
_entity_poly.entity_id
_entity_poly.type
_entity_poly.pdbx_seq_one_letter_code
_entity_poly.pdbx_strand_id
1 'polypeptide(L)'
;MIDDGRPLFQQIAEQIEGSIIDGSLPEDGQVPSTNELAAFHRINPATAAKGLNQLVGEGILYKKRGIGMFVTVGARDALRFRRREAFARQYIEPLVMEADRLQISLDELKSRLDDRKADR
;
A
#
# COMPACT_ATOMS: atom_id res chain seq x y z
N MET A 1 -9.53 -7.55 9.05
CA MET A 1 -8.35 -6.70 8.99
C MET A 1 -7.32 -7.18 10.00
N ILE A 2 -6.06 -7.29 9.61
CA ILE A 2 -5.01 -7.78 10.49
C ILE A 2 -4.58 -6.64 11.42
N ASP A 3 -4.62 -6.90 12.72
CA ASP A 3 -4.13 -5.94 13.70
C ASP A 3 -2.63 -6.18 13.91
N ASP A 4 -1.81 -5.26 13.39
CA ASP A 4 -0.35 -5.31 13.54
C ASP A 4 0.18 -4.15 14.40
N GLY A 5 -0.69 -3.54 15.19
CA GLY A 5 -0.33 -2.43 16.07
C GLY A 5 -0.37 -1.07 15.40
N ARG A 6 -0.62 -0.99 14.10
CA ARG A 6 -0.77 0.29 13.40
C ARG A 6 -2.21 0.78 13.53
N PRO A 7 -2.44 2.11 13.51
CA PRO A 7 -3.81 2.63 13.54
C PRO A 7 -4.66 2.10 12.40
N LEU A 8 -5.93 1.82 12.67
CA LEU A 8 -6.85 1.27 11.65
C LEU A 8 -7.00 2.18 10.44
N PHE A 9 -7.02 3.51 10.65
CA PHE A 9 -7.17 4.42 9.51
C PHE A 9 -5.99 4.31 8.53
N GLN A 10 -4.77 4.05 9.03
CA GLN A 10 -3.60 3.84 8.18
C GLN A 10 -3.73 2.54 7.40
N GLN A 11 -4.24 1.49 8.02
CA GLN A 11 -4.47 0.21 7.34
C GLN A 11 -5.51 0.36 6.22
N ILE A 12 -6.55 1.16 6.44
CA ILE A 12 -7.54 1.46 5.40
C ILE A 12 -6.88 2.19 4.23
N ALA A 13 -6.09 3.24 4.52
CA ALA A 13 -5.38 3.98 3.48
C ALA A 13 -4.47 3.05 2.67
N GLU A 14 -3.72 2.18 3.33
CA GLU A 14 -2.81 1.24 2.66
C GLU A 14 -3.54 0.24 1.80
N GLN A 15 -4.71 -0.23 2.21
CA GLN A 15 -5.51 -1.13 1.39
C GLN A 15 -5.98 -0.45 0.11
N ILE A 16 -6.44 0.79 0.20
CA ILE A 16 -6.84 1.57 -0.97
C ILE A 16 -5.63 1.79 -1.88
N GLU A 17 -4.48 2.16 -1.33
CA GLU A 17 -3.25 2.30 -2.10
C GLU A 17 -2.87 1.00 -2.82
N GLY A 18 -2.96 -0.13 -2.14
CA GLY A 18 -2.69 -1.44 -2.74
C GLY A 18 -3.60 -1.73 -3.92
N SER A 19 -4.88 -1.40 -3.80
CA SER A 19 -5.86 -1.58 -4.88
C SER A 19 -5.58 -0.67 -6.08
N ILE A 20 -5.04 0.53 -5.85
CA ILE A 20 -4.62 1.42 -6.92
C ILE A 20 -3.38 0.86 -7.62
N ILE A 21 -2.41 0.38 -6.84
CA ILE A 21 -1.17 -0.18 -7.37
C ILE A 21 -1.45 -1.41 -8.24
N ASP A 22 -2.33 -2.31 -7.80
CA ASP A 22 -2.62 -3.53 -8.57
C ASP A 22 -3.63 -3.33 -9.69
N GLY A 23 -4.25 -2.15 -9.76
CA GLY A 23 -5.17 -1.79 -10.85
C GLY A 23 -6.63 -2.11 -10.59
N SER A 24 -7.00 -2.70 -9.45
CA SER A 24 -8.40 -2.96 -9.14
C SER A 24 -9.19 -1.67 -8.89
N LEU A 25 -8.50 -0.60 -8.47
CA LEU A 25 -9.06 0.76 -8.46
C LEU A 25 -8.33 1.56 -9.53
N PRO A 26 -8.91 1.72 -10.73
CA PRO A 26 -8.25 2.44 -11.81
C PRO A 26 -8.25 3.95 -11.58
N GLU A 27 -7.35 4.65 -12.27
CA GLU A 27 -7.32 6.10 -12.24
C GLU A 27 -8.66 6.67 -12.73
N ASP A 28 -9.11 7.75 -12.10
CA ASP A 28 -10.44 8.34 -12.27
C ASP A 28 -11.59 7.43 -11.86
N GLY A 29 -11.30 6.22 -11.34
CA GLY A 29 -12.31 5.34 -10.80
C GLY A 29 -12.81 5.82 -9.44
N GLN A 30 -14.08 5.56 -9.17
CA GLN A 30 -14.67 5.90 -7.88
C GLN A 30 -14.25 4.88 -6.83
N VAL A 31 -13.82 5.37 -5.66
CA VAL A 31 -13.49 4.50 -4.54
C VAL A 31 -14.75 4.25 -3.70
N PRO A 32 -14.78 3.15 -2.91
CA PRO A 32 -15.90 2.92 -2.00
C PRO A 32 -16.08 4.11 -1.05
N SER A 33 -17.33 4.40 -0.71
CA SER A 33 -17.64 5.49 0.22
C SER A 33 -17.16 5.16 1.64
N THR A 34 -17.07 6.20 2.46
CA THR A 34 -16.77 6.04 3.89
C THR A 34 -17.69 5.00 4.54
N ASN A 35 -18.99 5.09 4.25
CA ASN A 35 -19.97 4.19 4.86
C ASN A 35 -19.81 2.75 4.35
N GLU A 36 -19.53 2.58 3.07
CA GLU A 36 -19.28 1.26 2.49
C GLU A 36 -18.05 0.61 3.12
N LEU A 37 -16.96 1.36 3.25
CA LEU A 37 -15.73 0.85 3.87
C LEU A 37 -15.95 0.52 5.35
N ALA A 38 -16.66 1.38 6.07
CA ALA A 38 -16.95 1.16 7.47
C ALA A 38 -17.78 -0.12 7.68
N ALA A 39 -18.78 -0.32 6.84
CA ALA A 39 -19.63 -1.53 6.90
C ALA A 39 -18.82 -2.78 6.55
N PHE A 40 -18.04 -2.73 5.48
CA PHE A 40 -17.25 -3.87 5.02
C PHE A 40 -16.22 -4.33 6.07
N HIS A 41 -15.52 -3.39 6.67
CA HIS A 41 -14.48 -3.69 7.65
C HIS A 41 -14.98 -3.74 9.09
N ARG A 42 -16.25 -3.42 9.33
CA ARG A 42 -16.87 -3.37 10.66
C ARG A 42 -16.12 -2.42 11.59
N ILE A 43 -15.88 -1.22 11.10
CA ILE A 43 -15.17 -0.17 11.84
C ILE A 43 -16.01 1.09 11.91
N ASN A 44 -15.58 2.01 12.75
CA ASN A 44 -16.24 3.31 12.90
C ASN A 44 -16.12 4.10 11.58
N PRO A 45 -17.23 4.68 11.06
CA PRO A 45 -17.17 5.53 9.86
C PRO A 45 -16.17 6.69 9.97
N ALA A 46 -15.95 7.24 11.15
CA ALA A 46 -14.94 8.29 11.34
C ALA A 46 -13.53 7.79 11.07
N THR A 47 -13.24 6.53 11.41
CA THR A 47 -11.94 5.90 11.14
C THR A 47 -11.75 5.69 9.64
N ALA A 48 -12.78 5.21 8.95
CA ALA A 48 -12.74 5.06 7.49
C ALA A 48 -12.55 6.41 6.81
N ALA A 49 -13.28 7.44 7.26
CA ALA A 49 -13.16 8.78 6.74
C ALA A 49 -11.75 9.34 6.91
N LYS A 50 -11.12 9.10 8.06
CA LYS A 50 -9.75 9.56 8.32
C LYS A 50 -8.77 8.95 7.34
N GLY A 51 -8.91 7.65 7.05
CA GLY A 51 -8.05 6.97 6.06
C GLY A 51 -8.21 7.56 4.66
N LEU A 52 -9.45 7.73 4.21
CA LEU A 52 -9.72 8.31 2.89
C LEU A 52 -9.25 9.77 2.81
N ASN A 53 -9.50 10.56 3.84
CA ASN A 53 -9.09 11.97 3.86
C ASN A 53 -7.57 12.12 3.87
N GLN A 54 -6.84 11.18 4.48
CA GLN A 54 -5.39 11.17 4.38
C GLN A 54 -4.95 11.06 2.92
N LEU A 55 -5.56 10.16 2.15
CA LEU A 55 -5.22 9.99 0.74
C LEU A 55 -5.60 11.21 -0.10
N VAL A 56 -6.70 11.88 0.24
CA VAL A 56 -7.05 13.15 -0.40
C VAL A 56 -6.00 14.20 -0.10
N GLY A 57 -5.55 14.29 1.16
CA GLY A 57 -4.50 15.23 1.55
C GLY A 57 -3.18 14.99 0.86
N GLU A 58 -2.88 13.73 0.50
CA GLU A 58 -1.66 13.35 -0.23
C GLU A 58 -1.80 13.47 -1.75
N GLY A 59 -2.98 13.86 -2.24
CA GLY A 59 -3.21 13.98 -3.68
C GLY A 59 -3.45 12.67 -4.41
N ILE A 60 -3.59 11.57 -3.68
CA ILE A 60 -3.84 10.25 -4.26
C ILE A 60 -5.31 10.11 -4.68
N LEU A 61 -6.20 10.68 -3.88
CA LEU A 61 -7.63 10.75 -4.19
C LEU A 61 -8.07 12.20 -4.31
N TYR A 62 -9.18 12.43 -5.02
CA TYR A 62 -9.81 13.73 -5.06
C TYR A 62 -11.31 13.57 -4.85
N LYS A 63 -11.92 14.63 -4.33
CA LYS A 63 -13.37 14.65 -4.04
C LYS A 63 -14.13 15.32 -5.17
N LYS A 64 -15.26 14.72 -5.54
CA LYS A 64 -16.30 15.40 -6.33
C LYS A 64 -17.48 15.63 -5.40
N ARG A 65 -17.75 16.87 -5.09
CA ARG A 65 -18.77 17.24 -4.13
C ARG A 65 -20.13 16.65 -4.49
N GLY A 66 -20.75 15.95 -3.53
CA GLY A 66 -22.05 15.32 -3.73
C GLY A 66 -22.01 14.01 -4.51
N ILE A 67 -20.84 13.58 -4.99
CA ILE A 67 -20.69 12.35 -5.80
C ILE A 67 -19.83 11.32 -5.10
N GLY A 68 -18.64 11.71 -4.62
CA GLY A 68 -17.74 10.77 -3.94
C GLY A 68 -16.28 11.11 -4.12
N MET A 69 -15.44 10.13 -3.88
CA MET A 69 -13.98 10.25 -4.03
C MET A 69 -13.51 9.38 -5.18
N PHE A 70 -12.50 9.86 -5.87
CA PHE A 70 -11.99 9.23 -7.10
C PHE A 70 -10.46 9.18 -7.05
N VAL A 71 -9.90 8.21 -7.78
CA VAL A 71 -8.44 8.05 -7.88
C VAL A 71 -7.88 9.12 -8.80
N THR A 72 -6.88 9.87 -8.33
CA THR A 72 -6.21 10.91 -9.10
C THR A 72 -5.46 10.30 -10.28
N VAL A 73 -5.51 10.93 -11.44
CA VAL A 73 -4.70 10.52 -12.60
C VAL A 73 -3.22 10.65 -12.23
N GLY A 74 -2.45 9.61 -12.49
CA GLY A 74 -1.03 9.52 -12.10
C GLY A 74 -0.79 8.94 -10.72
N ALA A 75 -1.84 8.65 -9.95
CA ALA A 75 -1.70 8.12 -8.58
C ALA A 75 -0.99 6.77 -8.57
N ARG A 76 -1.27 5.89 -9.53
CA ARG A 76 -0.67 4.56 -9.59
C ARG A 76 0.85 4.64 -9.69
N ASP A 77 1.35 5.45 -10.63
CA ASP A 77 2.79 5.61 -10.82
C ASP A 77 3.44 6.28 -9.61
N ALA A 78 2.78 7.29 -9.03
CA ALA A 78 3.29 7.97 -7.84
C ALA A 78 3.40 7.01 -6.65
N LEU A 79 2.40 6.15 -6.45
CA LEU A 79 2.41 5.16 -5.38
C LEU A 79 3.48 4.08 -5.62
N ARG A 80 3.61 3.62 -6.85
CA ARG A 80 4.65 2.65 -7.20
C ARG A 80 6.04 3.20 -6.94
N PHE A 81 6.28 4.44 -7.35
CA PHE A 81 7.57 5.10 -7.12
C PHE A 81 7.86 5.18 -5.62
N ARG A 82 6.91 5.67 -4.83
CA ARG A 82 7.06 5.79 -3.38
C ARG A 82 7.34 4.45 -2.72
N ARG A 83 6.62 3.40 -3.14
CA ARG A 83 6.78 2.06 -2.60
C ARG A 83 8.11 1.42 -2.97
N ARG A 84 8.59 1.68 -4.18
CA ARG A 84 9.91 1.19 -4.61
C ARG A 84 11.02 1.83 -3.79
N GLU A 85 10.91 3.11 -3.48
CA GLU A 85 11.87 3.79 -2.60
C GLU A 85 11.88 3.18 -1.19
N ALA A 86 10.70 2.91 -0.66
CA ALA A 86 10.59 2.29 0.67
C ALA A 86 11.07 0.84 0.67
N PHE A 87 10.91 0.13 -0.44
CA PHE A 87 11.26 -1.29 -0.57
C PHE A 87 12.73 -1.55 -0.21
N ALA A 88 13.64 -0.74 -0.72
CA ALA A 88 15.05 -0.91 -0.43
C ALA A 88 15.34 -0.79 1.06
N ARG A 89 14.74 0.21 1.72
CA ARG A 89 14.95 0.43 3.16
C ARG A 89 14.32 -0.67 4.01
N GLN A 90 13.14 -1.13 3.63
CA GLN A 90 12.37 -2.09 4.43
C GLN A 90 12.85 -3.52 4.26
N TYR A 91 13.35 -3.88 3.10
CA TYR A 91 13.67 -5.26 2.78
C TYR A 91 15.11 -5.50 2.36
N ILE A 92 15.65 -4.66 1.47
CA ILE A 92 17.00 -4.90 0.93
C ILE A 92 18.08 -4.61 1.97
N GLU A 93 18.04 -3.47 2.62
CA GLU A 93 19.05 -3.15 3.64
C GLU A 93 19.04 -4.13 4.80
N PRO A 94 17.89 -4.49 5.40
CA PRO A 94 17.89 -5.51 6.45
C PRO A 94 18.33 -6.89 5.96
N LEU A 95 17.98 -7.26 4.73
CA LEU A 95 18.42 -8.51 4.14
C LEU A 95 19.95 -8.58 4.08
N VAL A 96 20.58 -7.54 3.56
CA VAL A 96 22.04 -7.49 3.41
C VAL A 96 22.71 -7.53 4.80
N MET A 97 22.20 -6.77 5.75
CA MET A 97 22.74 -6.75 7.10
C MET A 97 22.67 -8.11 7.77
N GLU A 98 21.56 -8.81 7.64
CA GLU A 98 21.40 -10.14 8.23
C GLU A 98 22.29 -11.16 7.54
N ALA A 99 22.39 -11.08 6.20
CA ALA A 99 23.27 -11.95 5.44
C ALA A 99 24.73 -11.80 5.89
N ASP A 100 25.17 -10.56 6.13
CA ASP A 100 26.53 -10.31 6.63
C ASP A 100 26.76 -10.97 7.99
N ARG A 101 25.78 -10.87 8.90
CA ARG A 101 25.87 -11.55 10.21
C ARG A 101 26.00 -13.05 10.09
N LEU A 102 25.29 -13.63 9.13
CA LEU A 102 25.25 -15.08 8.94
C LEU A 102 26.35 -15.57 8.00
N GLN A 103 27.21 -14.67 7.52
CA GLN A 103 28.29 -14.99 6.57
C GLN A 103 27.75 -15.60 5.28
N ILE A 104 26.58 -15.14 4.85
CA ILE A 104 25.99 -15.53 3.58
C ILE A 104 26.56 -14.61 2.51
N SER A 105 27.22 -15.18 1.49
CA SER A 105 27.83 -14.41 0.41
C SER A 105 26.76 -13.82 -0.52
N LEU A 106 27.12 -12.79 -1.27
CA LEU A 106 26.24 -12.22 -2.29
C LEU A 106 25.82 -13.26 -3.33
N ASP A 107 26.76 -14.13 -3.74
CA ASP A 107 26.45 -15.19 -4.69
C ASP A 107 25.43 -16.17 -4.13
N GLU A 108 25.54 -16.52 -2.87
CA GLU A 108 24.56 -17.40 -2.22
C GLU A 108 23.20 -16.70 -2.13
N LEU A 109 23.16 -15.39 -1.80
CA LEU A 109 21.92 -14.63 -1.78
C LEU A 109 21.24 -14.63 -3.15
N LYS A 110 22.00 -14.36 -4.20
CA LYS A 110 21.49 -14.36 -5.57
C LYS A 110 20.91 -15.71 -5.94
N SER A 111 21.60 -16.79 -5.57
CA SER A 111 21.16 -18.15 -5.85
C SER A 111 19.84 -18.46 -5.15
N ARG A 112 19.70 -18.08 -3.88
CA ARG A 112 18.46 -18.29 -3.12
C ARG A 112 17.30 -17.51 -3.72
N LEU A 113 17.54 -16.28 -4.18
CA LEU A 113 16.52 -15.45 -4.83
C LEU A 113 16.09 -16.07 -6.15
N ASP A 114 17.05 -16.55 -6.95
CA ASP A 114 16.75 -17.22 -8.23
C ASP A 114 15.90 -18.47 -8.01
N ASP A 115 16.24 -19.29 -7.02
CA ASP A 115 15.50 -20.50 -6.68
C ASP A 115 14.06 -20.17 -6.28
N ARG A 116 13.87 -19.14 -5.47
CA ARG A 116 12.52 -18.72 -5.04
C ARG A 116 11.67 -18.24 -6.20
N LYS A 117 12.26 -17.52 -7.14
CA LYS A 117 11.54 -17.05 -8.32
C LYS A 117 11.19 -18.21 -9.27
N ALA A 118 12.07 -19.19 -9.38
CA ALA A 118 11.83 -20.35 -10.23
C ALA A 118 10.67 -21.21 -9.73
N ASP A 119 10.40 -21.20 -8.43
CA ASP A 119 9.33 -21.97 -7.79
C ASP A 119 7.95 -21.34 -7.91
N ARG A 120 7.81 -20.21 -8.60
CA ARG A 120 6.56 -19.45 -8.69
C ARG A 120 5.77 -19.78 -9.92
#